data_c33d57c61af1957ff55c8c10065c1c62
#
_entry.id   c33d57c61af1957ff55c8c10065c1c62
#
_cell.length_a   1.000
_cell.length_b   1.000
_cell.length_c   1.000
_cell.angle_alpha   90.00
_cell.angle_beta   90.00
_cell.angle_gamma   90.00
#
_symmetry.space_group_name_H-M   'P 1'
#
loop_
_entity.id
_entity.type
_entity.pdbx_description
1 polymer ?
#
loop_
_entity_poly.entity_id
_entity_poly.type
_entity_poly.pdbx_seq_one_letter_code
_entity_poly.pdbx_strand_id
1 'polypeptide(L)'
;MTEAAPPLRILHVFRAPLGGLFRNVLDLARGQAARGHHVGIFCDATTGGTRADDVFAELSDKLSLGVMRVAMSRYPSLTDAKAQLSQIRLRARLKPDIVHGHGSKGGLYSRLPALLTPGRRYATAYTPHGGSFNYKPGSTEHRVYMGVERFLERATDMFMFESAFIAGRFEAHIGHMPLTDHRIVLNGISEPEFEPIDHSQAGFDLVYLGELRSAKGIDTLIEALALLKSRDGLTPRLLLIGSGPDEAELRQMTVDRGVAAQCVFEPPGPIRRALSQAHVMVVPSRAESLPYVVLEAAAAAQPLIATDVGGIKEIYGPRHSHRLIAANDPVVLADAIARTLAAPYAERRAEATDLAAHVRQNFQLDAMVDGVIAAYRVAFAARPSR
;
A
#
# COMPACT_ATOMS: atom_id res chain seq x y z
N MET A 1 -36.47 -7.98 -11.70
CA MET A 1 -35.41 -8.47 -10.78
C MET A 1 -34.27 -8.92 -11.68
N THR A 2 -33.20 -8.15 -11.77
CA THR A 2 -31.97 -8.57 -12.47
C THR A 2 -31.37 -9.74 -11.69
N GLU A 3 -31.27 -10.88 -12.32
CA GLU A 3 -30.65 -12.07 -11.74
C GLU A 3 -29.23 -11.70 -11.27
N ALA A 4 -28.92 -11.97 -10.00
CA ALA A 4 -27.61 -11.63 -9.44
C ALA A 4 -26.55 -12.45 -10.20
N ALA A 5 -25.55 -11.78 -10.72
CA ALA A 5 -24.50 -12.42 -11.50
C ALA A 5 -23.78 -13.52 -10.65
N PRO A 6 -23.46 -14.68 -11.21
CA PRO A 6 -22.94 -15.82 -10.47
C PRO A 6 -21.65 -15.49 -9.71
N PRO A 7 -21.41 -16.17 -8.56
CA PRO A 7 -20.19 -15.97 -7.78
C PRO A 7 -18.94 -16.36 -8.59
N LEU A 8 -17.87 -15.55 -8.46
CA LEU A 8 -16.58 -15.83 -9.06
C LEU A 8 -15.68 -16.62 -8.10
N ARG A 9 -14.80 -17.44 -8.65
CA ARG A 9 -13.71 -18.12 -7.96
C ARG A 9 -12.42 -17.33 -8.18
N ILE A 10 -11.91 -16.71 -7.13
CA ILE A 10 -10.82 -15.71 -7.19
C ILE A 10 -9.61 -16.25 -6.43
N LEU A 11 -8.44 -16.25 -7.06
CA LEU A 11 -7.17 -16.59 -6.43
C LEU A 11 -6.24 -15.38 -6.44
N HIS A 12 -6.00 -14.80 -5.26
CA HIS A 12 -5.00 -13.75 -5.08
C HIS A 12 -3.60 -14.36 -4.94
N VAL A 13 -2.64 -13.80 -5.67
CA VAL A 13 -1.24 -14.28 -5.70
C VAL A 13 -0.32 -13.11 -5.41
N PHE A 14 0.47 -13.20 -4.34
CA PHE A 14 1.45 -12.18 -3.97
C PHE A 14 2.63 -12.79 -3.22
N ARG A 15 3.71 -12.02 -3.04
CA ARG A 15 4.87 -12.51 -2.29
C ARG A 15 4.67 -12.28 -0.79
N ALA A 16 5.00 -11.11 -0.30
CA ALA A 16 5.14 -10.88 1.12
C ALA A 16 3.84 -10.43 1.79
N PRO A 17 3.36 -11.15 2.82
CA PRO A 17 2.22 -10.73 3.63
C PRO A 17 2.64 -9.60 4.61
N LEU A 18 3.00 -8.44 4.07
CA LEU A 18 3.49 -7.27 4.79
C LEU A 18 3.02 -5.97 4.14
N GLY A 19 2.80 -4.93 4.95
CA GLY A 19 2.54 -3.56 4.51
C GLY A 19 1.25 -3.34 3.74
N GLY A 20 1.20 -2.28 2.95
CA GLY A 20 0.00 -1.82 2.24
C GLY A 20 -0.52 -2.81 1.19
N LEU A 21 0.37 -3.54 0.49
CA LEU A 21 -0.04 -4.58 -0.44
C LEU A 21 -0.82 -5.70 0.28
N PHE A 22 -0.30 -6.17 1.41
CA PHE A 22 -0.98 -7.22 2.19
C PHE A 22 -2.33 -6.73 2.69
N ARG A 23 -2.39 -5.51 3.22
CA ARG A 23 -3.65 -4.89 3.60
C ARG A 23 -4.65 -4.84 2.45
N ASN A 24 -4.27 -4.35 1.27
CA ASN A 24 -5.13 -4.29 0.09
C ASN A 24 -5.69 -5.68 -0.27
N VAL A 25 -4.84 -6.72 -0.29
CA VAL A 25 -5.30 -8.09 -0.58
C VAL A 25 -6.27 -8.62 0.47
N LEU A 26 -6.03 -8.33 1.75
CA LEU A 26 -6.94 -8.75 2.84
C LEU A 26 -8.30 -8.07 2.72
N ASP A 27 -8.30 -6.77 2.47
CA ASP A 27 -9.52 -5.98 2.33
C ASP A 27 -10.34 -6.45 1.11
N LEU A 28 -9.69 -6.71 -0.02
CA LEU A 28 -10.32 -7.30 -1.20
C LEU A 28 -10.86 -8.70 -0.90
N ALA A 29 -10.07 -9.57 -0.28
CA ALA A 29 -10.47 -10.94 0.00
C ALA A 29 -11.69 -11.00 0.95
N ARG A 30 -11.69 -10.19 2.01
CA ARG A 30 -12.82 -10.07 2.94
C ARG A 30 -14.07 -9.52 2.24
N GLY A 31 -13.92 -8.42 1.51
CA GLY A 31 -15.02 -7.76 0.82
C GLY A 31 -15.63 -8.61 -0.29
N GLN A 32 -14.81 -9.35 -1.03
CA GLN A 32 -15.26 -10.29 -2.07
C GLN A 32 -15.97 -11.51 -1.46
N ALA A 33 -15.44 -12.09 -0.38
CA ALA A 33 -16.07 -13.20 0.32
C ALA A 33 -17.43 -12.77 0.92
N ALA A 34 -17.53 -11.57 1.49
CA ALA A 34 -18.77 -10.99 2.00
C ALA A 34 -19.84 -10.81 0.90
N ARG A 35 -19.42 -10.64 -0.36
CA ARG A 35 -20.30 -10.57 -1.54
C ARG A 35 -20.61 -11.94 -2.17
N GLY A 36 -20.26 -13.03 -1.47
CA GLY A 36 -20.55 -14.40 -1.86
C GLY A 36 -19.56 -15.00 -2.88
N HIS A 37 -18.46 -14.34 -3.19
CA HIS A 37 -17.43 -14.91 -4.05
C HIS A 37 -16.58 -15.95 -3.30
N HIS A 38 -16.06 -16.92 -4.05
CA HIS A 38 -15.13 -17.93 -3.55
C HIS A 38 -13.70 -17.41 -3.66
N VAL A 39 -13.06 -17.13 -2.53
CA VAL A 39 -11.75 -16.48 -2.50
C VAL A 39 -10.69 -17.41 -1.90
N GLY A 40 -9.48 -17.36 -2.48
CA GLY A 40 -8.29 -18.02 -1.96
C GLY A 40 -7.07 -17.14 -2.10
N ILE A 41 -6.03 -17.46 -1.31
CA ILE A 41 -4.77 -16.74 -1.26
C ILE A 41 -3.60 -17.70 -1.49
N PHE A 42 -2.63 -17.26 -2.30
CA PHE A 42 -1.33 -17.89 -2.48
C PHE A 42 -0.21 -16.88 -2.21
N CYS A 43 0.61 -17.11 -1.17
CA CYS A 43 1.66 -16.18 -0.78
C CYS A 43 2.87 -16.85 -0.13
N ASP A 44 3.88 -16.03 0.25
CA ASP A 44 5.10 -16.48 0.89
C ASP A 44 4.86 -17.02 2.32
N ALA A 45 5.56 -18.10 2.64
CA ALA A 45 5.57 -18.73 3.97
C ALA A 45 6.70 -18.20 4.88
N THR A 46 7.69 -17.49 4.32
CA THR A 46 8.92 -17.12 5.06
C THR A 46 8.88 -15.70 5.61
N THR A 47 7.85 -14.91 5.24
CA THR A 47 7.67 -13.53 5.68
C THR A 47 6.33 -13.33 6.37
N GLY A 48 6.20 -12.23 7.12
CA GLY A 48 4.97 -11.85 7.83
C GLY A 48 4.91 -12.31 9.29
N GLY A 49 5.67 -13.32 9.68
CA GLY A 49 5.76 -13.82 11.06
C GLY A 49 4.40 -14.18 11.66
N THR A 50 4.33 -14.20 12.98
CA THR A 50 3.11 -14.54 13.75
C THR A 50 1.93 -13.65 13.40
N ARG A 51 2.15 -12.35 13.12
CA ARG A 51 1.06 -11.44 12.73
C ARG A 51 0.34 -11.90 11.47
N ALA A 52 1.07 -12.38 10.45
CA ALA A 52 0.44 -12.89 9.25
C ALA A 52 -0.29 -14.22 9.53
N ASP A 53 0.27 -15.06 10.41
CA ASP A 53 -0.34 -16.34 10.81
C ASP A 53 -1.68 -16.10 11.52
N ASP A 54 -1.73 -15.17 12.46
CA ASP A 54 -2.95 -14.78 13.18
C ASP A 54 -4.03 -14.26 12.22
N VAL A 55 -3.66 -13.35 11.30
CA VAL A 55 -4.59 -12.81 10.29
C VAL A 55 -5.12 -13.90 9.37
N PHE A 56 -4.29 -14.84 8.93
CA PHE A 56 -4.75 -15.94 8.09
C PHE A 56 -5.62 -16.94 8.84
N ALA A 57 -5.36 -17.16 10.13
CA ALA A 57 -6.23 -17.97 10.99
C ALA A 57 -7.62 -17.36 11.12
N GLU A 58 -7.73 -16.03 11.35
CA GLU A 58 -9.02 -15.31 11.38
C GLU A 58 -9.80 -15.37 10.05
N LEU A 59 -9.07 -15.52 8.94
CA LEU A 59 -9.67 -15.57 7.60
C LEU A 59 -10.00 -17.00 7.14
N SER A 60 -9.53 -18.04 7.83
CA SER A 60 -9.64 -19.44 7.38
C SER A 60 -11.06 -19.84 7.04
N ASP A 61 -12.03 -19.46 7.88
CA ASP A 61 -13.44 -19.80 7.71
C ASP A 61 -14.17 -18.94 6.65
N LYS A 62 -13.58 -17.80 6.27
CA LYS A 62 -14.16 -16.86 5.30
C LYS A 62 -13.67 -17.12 3.89
N LEU A 63 -12.50 -17.73 3.73
CA LEU A 63 -11.88 -17.98 2.42
C LEU A 63 -12.16 -19.40 1.94
N SER A 64 -13.24 -19.61 1.21
CA SER A 64 -13.71 -20.93 0.76
C SER A 64 -12.72 -21.69 -0.14
N LEU A 65 -11.74 -21.01 -0.76
CA LEU A 65 -10.65 -21.63 -1.51
C LEU A 65 -9.37 -21.77 -0.68
N GLY A 66 -9.37 -21.29 0.56
CA GLY A 66 -8.30 -21.43 1.53
C GLY A 66 -7.07 -20.52 1.28
N VAL A 67 -6.09 -20.69 2.16
CA VAL A 67 -4.79 -20.01 2.07
C VAL A 67 -3.70 -21.04 1.87
N MET A 68 -2.85 -20.83 0.87
CA MET A 68 -1.66 -21.64 0.63
C MET A 68 -0.42 -20.78 0.71
N ARG A 69 0.49 -21.12 1.61
CA ARG A 69 1.78 -20.42 1.77
C ARG A 69 2.91 -21.33 1.33
N VAL A 70 3.83 -20.78 0.53
CA VAL A 70 5.01 -21.47 -0.01
C VAL A 70 6.20 -20.55 0.06
N ALA A 71 7.40 -21.08 0.36
CA ALA A 71 8.60 -20.25 0.42
C ALA A 71 8.87 -19.53 -0.92
N MET A 72 8.97 -18.19 -0.85
CA MET A 72 9.23 -17.31 -2.00
C MET A 72 10.35 -16.33 -1.64
N SER A 73 11.49 -16.41 -2.31
CA SER A 73 12.59 -15.47 -2.05
C SER A 73 12.27 -14.06 -2.56
N ARG A 74 12.97 -13.06 -2.02
CA ARG A 74 12.87 -11.68 -2.52
C ARG A 74 13.46 -11.54 -3.92
N TYR A 75 14.61 -12.14 -4.14
CA TYR A 75 15.34 -12.13 -5.41
C TYR A 75 15.07 -13.40 -6.21
N PRO A 76 15.33 -13.40 -7.54
CA PRO A 76 15.22 -14.62 -8.35
C PRO A 76 16.06 -15.76 -7.77
N SER A 77 15.44 -16.94 -7.61
CA SER A 77 16.12 -18.12 -7.05
C SER A 77 15.44 -19.41 -7.49
N LEU A 78 16.07 -20.56 -7.23
CA LEU A 78 15.50 -21.88 -7.51
C LEU A 78 14.19 -22.16 -6.75
N THR A 79 13.97 -21.48 -5.62
CA THR A 79 12.68 -21.57 -4.89
C THR A 79 11.51 -21.04 -5.71
N ASP A 80 11.76 -20.11 -6.64
CA ASP A 80 10.72 -19.56 -7.51
C ASP A 80 10.11 -20.63 -8.43
N ALA A 81 10.90 -21.59 -8.92
CA ALA A 81 10.42 -22.70 -9.74
C ALA A 81 9.49 -23.61 -8.92
N LYS A 82 9.84 -23.90 -7.65
CA LYS A 82 8.97 -24.67 -6.74
C LYS A 82 7.67 -23.94 -6.42
N ALA A 83 7.75 -22.65 -6.12
CA ALA A 83 6.60 -21.81 -5.84
C ALA A 83 5.68 -21.72 -7.08
N GLN A 84 6.26 -21.55 -8.28
CA GLN A 84 5.52 -21.49 -9.54
C GLN A 84 4.79 -22.83 -9.81
N LEU A 85 5.47 -23.97 -9.63
CA LEU A 85 4.85 -25.29 -9.81
C LEU A 85 3.72 -25.52 -8.79
N SER A 86 3.91 -25.10 -7.54
CA SER A 86 2.87 -25.18 -6.50
C SER A 86 1.65 -24.32 -6.86
N GLN A 87 1.86 -23.13 -7.38
CA GLN A 87 0.78 -22.26 -7.86
C GLN A 87 0.01 -22.88 -9.03
N ILE A 88 0.72 -23.48 -10.01
CA ILE A 88 0.09 -24.17 -11.15
C ILE A 88 -0.78 -25.33 -10.67
N ARG A 89 -0.27 -26.17 -9.75
CA ARG A 89 -1.02 -27.29 -9.16
C ARG A 89 -2.24 -26.80 -8.37
N LEU A 90 -2.06 -25.74 -7.55
CA LEU A 90 -3.16 -25.14 -6.81
C LEU A 90 -4.25 -24.63 -7.74
N ARG A 91 -3.89 -23.89 -8.79
CA ARG A 91 -4.81 -23.39 -9.80
C ARG A 91 -5.57 -24.54 -10.50
N ALA A 92 -4.88 -25.60 -10.89
CA ALA A 92 -5.52 -26.76 -11.53
C ALA A 92 -6.56 -27.43 -10.61
N ARG A 93 -6.28 -27.49 -9.30
CA ARG A 93 -7.19 -28.02 -8.28
C ARG A 93 -8.38 -27.09 -8.01
N LEU A 94 -8.10 -25.80 -7.82
CA LEU A 94 -9.12 -24.81 -7.43
C LEU A 94 -9.99 -24.34 -8.61
N LYS A 95 -9.49 -24.45 -9.85
CA LYS A 95 -10.16 -23.99 -11.08
C LYS A 95 -10.74 -22.56 -10.90
N PRO A 96 -9.91 -21.56 -10.57
CA PRO A 96 -10.38 -20.20 -10.41
C PRO A 96 -10.89 -19.63 -11.74
N ASP A 97 -11.82 -18.69 -11.67
CA ASP A 97 -12.24 -17.84 -12.79
C ASP A 97 -11.27 -16.67 -12.98
N ILE A 98 -10.72 -16.19 -11.85
CA ILE A 98 -9.75 -15.08 -11.81
C ILE A 98 -8.49 -15.50 -11.06
N VAL A 99 -7.32 -15.17 -11.63
CA VAL A 99 -6.03 -15.22 -10.94
C VAL A 99 -5.47 -13.80 -10.90
N HIS A 100 -5.48 -13.19 -9.72
CA HIS A 100 -5.04 -11.82 -9.51
C HIS A 100 -3.65 -11.76 -8.89
N GLY A 101 -2.66 -11.32 -9.66
CA GLY A 101 -1.30 -11.11 -9.19
C GLY A 101 -1.09 -9.70 -8.61
N HIS A 102 -0.46 -9.63 -7.43
CA HIS A 102 -0.15 -8.37 -6.77
C HIS A 102 1.36 -8.18 -6.61
N GLY A 103 1.84 -7.02 -7.02
CA GLY A 103 3.27 -6.69 -7.05
C GLY A 103 4.06 -7.54 -8.05
N SER A 104 5.35 -7.27 -8.22
CA SER A 104 6.16 -7.87 -9.29
C SER A 104 6.18 -9.40 -9.26
N LYS A 105 6.40 -10.04 -8.09
CA LYS A 105 6.44 -11.51 -8.00
C LYS A 105 5.06 -12.16 -8.11
N GLY A 106 4.05 -11.59 -7.46
CA GLY A 106 2.67 -12.08 -7.63
C GLY A 106 2.21 -11.96 -9.08
N GLY A 107 2.57 -10.85 -9.73
CA GLY A 107 2.35 -10.64 -11.15
C GLY A 107 3.06 -11.67 -12.03
N LEU A 108 4.32 -12.01 -11.72
CA LEU A 108 5.05 -13.06 -12.45
C LEU A 108 4.37 -14.43 -12.30
N TYR A 109 4.07 -14.84 -11.06
CA TYR A 109 3.47 -16.15 -10.78
C TYR A 109 2.07 -16.33 -11.36
N SER A 110 1.28 -15.26 -11.45
CA SER A 110 -0.05 -15.32 -12.05
C SER A 110 -0.01 -15.34 -13.59
N ARG A 111 0.87 -14.53 -14.20
CA ARG A 111 0.90 -14.26 -15.64
C ARG A 111 1.75 -15.25 -16.45
N LEU A 112 2.90 -15.70 -15.91
CA LEU A 112 3.78 -16.62 -16.64
C LEU A 112 3.11 -17.94 -17.03
N PRO A 113 2.37 -18.63 -16.15
CA PRO A 113 1.62 -19.84 -16.57
C PRO A 113 0.51 -19.54 -17.58
N ALA A 114 -0.03 -18.32 -17.58
CA ALA A 114 -1.07 -17.92 -18.51
C ALA A 114 -0.55 -17.82 -19.94
N LEU A 115 0.71 -17.39 -20.14
CA LEU A 115 1.39 -17.43 -21.45
C LEU A 115 1.52 -18.84 -22.00
N LEU A 116 1.73 -19.82 -21.13
CA LEU A 116 1.95 -21.23 -21.49
C LEU A 116 0.66 -22.03 -21.64
N THR A 117 -0.51 -21.39 -21.47
CA THR A 117 -1.83 -22.06 -21.52
C THR A 117 -2.74 -21.33 -22.53
N PRO A 118 -2.51 -21.50 -23.86
CA PRO A 118 -3.43 -20.95 -24.85
C PRO A 118 -4.86 -21.46 -24.64
N GLY A 119 -5.87 -20.60 -24.86
CA GLY A 119 -7.27 -20.97 -24.67
C GLY A 119 -7.67 -21.22 -23.20
N ARG A 120 -6.89 -20.69 -22.23
CA ARG A 120 -7.25 -20.76 -20.80
C ARG A 120 -8.64 -20.17 -20.53
N ARG A 121 -9.36 -20.78 -19.62
CA ARG A 121 -10.73 -20.40 -19.23
C ARG A 121 -10.78 -19.44 -18.03
N TYR A 122 -9.64 -19.03 -17.48
CA TYR A 122 -9.54 -18.05 -16.40
C TYR A 122 -8.94 -16.76 -16.91
N ALA A 123 -9.33 -15.67 -16.31
CA ALA A 123 -8.71 -14.36 -16.57
C ALA A 123 -7.57 -14.08 -15.57
N THR A 124 -6.56 -13.36 -16.06
CA THR A 124 -5.45 -12.85 -15.25
C THR A 124 -5.64 -11.37 -15.02
N ALA A 125 -5.66 -10.98 -13.76
CA ALA A 125 -5.64 -9.61 -13.32
C ALA A 125 -4.29 -9.26 -12.68
N TYR A 126 -3.86 -8.01 -12.77
CA TYR A 126 -2.59 -7.56 -12.21
C TYR A 126 -2.67 -6.16 -11.61
N THR A 127 -2.23 -6.04 -10.34
CA THR A 127 -2.01 -4.75 -9.67
C THR A 127 -0.54 -4.61 -9.30
N PRO A 128 0.20 -3.61 -9.84
CA PRO A 128 1.65 -3.44 -9.63
C PRO A 128 2.04 -3.06 -8.20
N HIS A 129 1.24 -2.28 -7.48
CA HIS A 129 1.54 -1.69 -6.16
C HIS A 129 2.89 -0.94 -6.12
N GLY A 130 3.20 -0.22 -7.19
CA GLY A 130 4.48 0.48 -7.35
C GLY A 130 5.67 -0.44 -7.68
N GLY A 131 5.82 -1.54 -7.01
CA GLY A 131 6.74 -2.66 -7.25
C GLY A 131 7.97 -2.36 -8.11
N SER A 132 8.04 -2.99 -9.29
CA SER A 132 9.12 -2.84 -10.28
C SER A 132 9.25 -1.42 -10.87
N PHE A 133 8.21 -0.61 -10.82
CA PHE A 133 8.22 0.77 -11.33
C PHE A 133 8.95 1.77 -10.42
N ASN A 134 9.40 1.35 -9.24
CA ASN A 134 10.19 2.19 -8.33
C ASN A 134 11.71 2.13 -8.57
N TYR A 135 12.19 1.24 -9.45
CA TYR A 135 13.60 1.23 -9.82
C TYR A 135 13.98 2.49 -10.60
N LYS A 136 15.24 2.96 -10.38
CA LYS A 136 15.76 4.15 -11.04
C LYS A 136 15.78 3.92 -12.56
N PRO A 137 15.15 4.79 -13.37
CA PRO A 137 15.19 4.71 -14.82
C PRO A 137 16.63 4.59 -15.35
N GLY A 138 16.85 3.66 -16.29
CA GLY A 138 18.16 3.41 -16.88
C GLY A 138 19.07 2.45 -16.10
N SER A 139 18.74 2.06 -14.86
CA SER A 139 19.49 1.03 -14.14
C SER A 139 19.30 -0.35 -14.78
N THR A 140 20.21 -1.30 -14.49
CA THR A 140 20.11 -2.66 -15.00
C THR A 140 18.83 -3.34 -14.51
N GLU A 141 18.52 -3.19 -13.22
CA GLU A 141 17.28 -3.69 -12.62
C GLU A 141 16.05 -3.13 -13.34
N HIS A 142 16.01 -1.82 -13.57
CA HIS A 142 14.92 -1.18 -14.30
C HIS A 142 14.73 -1.80 -15.67
N ARG A 143 15.81 -1.94 -16.47
CA ARG A 143 15.73 -2.52 -17.82
C ARG A 143 15.22 -3.95 -17.81
N VAL A 144 15.73 -4.78 -16.90
CA VAL A 144 15.31 -6.18 -16.75
C VAL A 144 13.84 -6.27 -16.35
N TYR A 145 13.44 -5.55 -15.30
CA TYR A 145 12.04 -5.60 -14.82
C TYR A 145 11.05 -5.05 -15.87
N MET A 146 11.39 -3.96 -16.55
CA MET A 146 10.51 -3.41 -17.61
C MET A 146 10.43 -4.33 -18.83
N GLY A 147 11.51 -5.03 -19.16
CA GLY A 147 11.48 -6.09 -20.17
C GLY A 147 10.53 -7.25 -19.80
N VAL A 148 10.58 -7.68 -18.55
CA VAL A 148 9.66 -8.72 -18.03
C VAL A 148 8.21 -8.22 -18.02
N GLU A 149 7.96 -6.99 -17.57
CA GLU A 149 6.59 -6.42 -17.56
C GLU A 149 6.00 -6.34 -18.97
N ARG A 150 6.75 -5.82 -19.97
CA ARG A 150 6.32 -5.81 -21.37
C ARG A 150 6.02 -7.20 -21.92
N PHE A 151 6.85 -8.20 -21.58
CA PHE A 151 6.64 -9.57 -22.01
C PHE A 151 5.36 -10.17 -21.39
N LEU A 152 5.13 -9.94 -20.09
CA LEU A 152 3.99 -10.45 -19.35
C LEU A 152 2.69 -9.70 -19.64
N GLU A 153 2.74 -8.53 -20.26
CA GLU A 153 1.54 -7.78 -20.66
C GLU A 153 0.60 -8.64 -21.52
N ARG A 154 1.15 -9.45 -22.44
CA ARG A 154 0.39 -10.36 -23.31
C ARG A 154 -0.41 -11.43 -22.57
N ALA A 155 -0.06 -11.68 -21.30
CA ALA A 155 -0.75 -12.64 -20.45
C ALA A 155 -1.69 -11.98 -19.44
N THR A 156 -1.84 -10.66 -19.50
CA THR A 156 -2.67 -9.88 -18.59
C THR A 156 -3.98 -9.53 -19.27
N ASP A 157 -5.11 -9.88 -18.67
CA ASP A 157 -6.44 -9.57 -19.22
C ASP A 157 -7.00 -8.28 -18.66
N MET A 158 -6.55 -7.91 -17.46
CA MET A 158 -6.98 -6.69 -16.79
C MET A 158 -5.83 -6.13 -15.94
N PHE A 159 -5.41 -4.91 -16.23
CA PHE A 159 -4.56 -4.14 -15.33
C PHE A 159 -5.44 -3.33 -14.36
N MET A 160 -5.07 -3.33 -13.08
CA MET A 160 -5.70 -2.49 -12.07
C MET A 160 -4.62 -1.66 -11.39
N PHE A 161 -4.76 -0.36 -11.46
CA PHE A 161 -3.84 0.58 -10.82
C PHE A 161 -4.51 1.17 -9.59
N GLU A 162 -3.83 1.14 -8.46
CA GLU A 162 -4.32 1.73 -7.21
C GLU A 162 -4.33 3.25 -7.21
N SER A 163 -3.75 3.89 -8.25
CA SER A 163 -3.71 5.34 -8.40
C SER A 163 -3.46 5.74 -9.87
N ALA A 164 -3.84 6.95 -10.24
CA ALA A 164 -3.49 7.54 -11.53
C ALA A 164 -1.97 7.74 -11.63
N PHE A 165 -1.30 8.01 -10.50
CA PHE A 165 0.15 8.11 -10.44
C PHE A 165 0.82 6.80 -10.90
N ILE A 166 0.38 5.63 -10.41
CA ILE A 166 0.96 4.34 -10.82
C ILE A 166 0.62 4.00 -12.27
N ALA A 167 -0.58 4.35 -12.75
CA ALA A 167 -0.93 4.23 -14.17
C ALA A 167 0.02 5.06 -15.05
N GLY A 168 0.26 6.32 -14.70
CA GLY A 168 1.22 7.18 -15.40
C GLY A 168 2.67 6.67 -15.30
N ARG A 169 3.05 6.07 -14.16
CA ARG A 169 4.37 5.40 -14.03
C ARG A 169 4.48 4.19 -14.97
N PHE A 170 3.43 3.39 -15.09
CA PHE A 170 3.39 2.30 -16.05
C PHE A 170 3.64 2.84 -17.47
N GLU A 171 2.87 3.83 -17.91
CA GLU A 171 3.03 4.45 -19.22
C GLU A 171 4.44 4.99 -19.45
N ALA A 172 4.98 5.75 -18.50
CA ALA A 172 6.31 6.33 -18.59
C ALA A 172 7.44 5.29 -18.70
N HIS A 173 7.30 4.12 -18.03
CA HIS A 173 8.34 3.08 -18.01
C HIS A 173 8.16 2.03 -19.11
N ILE A 174 6.95 1.74 -19.51
CA ILE A 174 6.64 0.79 -20.60
C ILE A 174 6.64 1.48 -21.97
N GLY A 175 6.30 2.77 -22.03
CA GLY A 175 6.22 3.58 -23.24
C GLY A 175 4.82 3.69 -23.83
N HIS A 176 3.83 3.05 -23.24
CA HIS A 176 2.41 3.12 -23.59
C HIS A 176 1.54 2.68 -22.41
N MET A 177 0.28 3.06 -22.40
CA MET A 177 -0.72 2.46 -21.50
C MET A 177 -0.92 0.99 -21.85
N PRO A 178 -1.45 0.14 -20.94
CA PRO A 178 -1.70 -1.26 -21.23
C PRO A 178 -2.48 -1.46 -22.54
N LEU A 179 -2.02 -2.39 -23.38
CA LEU A 179 -2.70 -2.76 -24.63
C LEU A 179 -4.01 -3.51 -24.39
N THR A 180 -4.19 -4.03 -23.18
CA THR A 180 -5.40 -4.69 -22.72
C THR A 180 -6.22 -3.75 -21.84
N ASP A 181 -7.40 -4.21 -21.42
CA ASP A 181 -8.25 -3.43 -20.51
C ASP A 181 -7.51 -3.06 -19.22
N HIS A 182 -7.73 -1.84 -18.75
CA HIS A 182 -7.20 -1.36 -17.50
C HIS A 182 -8.23 -0.50 -16.74
N ARG A 183 -8.07 -0.43 -15.43
CA ARG A 183 -8.88 0.39 -14.53
C ARG A 183 -8.01 1.02 -13.46
N ILE A 184 -8.34 2.25 -13.08
CA ILE A 184 -7.85 2.84 -11.84
C ILE A 184 -8.89 2.52 -10.77
N VAL A 185 -8.45 1.78 -9.73
CA VAL A 185 -9.30 1.41 -8.59
C VAL A 185 -8.52 1.81 -7.34
N LEU A 186 -8.91 2.92 -6.76
CA LEU A 186 -8.24 3.50 -5.59
C LEU A 186 -8.33 2.56 -4.38
N ASN A 187 -7.30 2.58 -3.52
CA ASN A 187 -7.37 1.91 -2.22
C ASN A 187 -8.52 2.45 -1.37
N GLY A 188 -9.19 1.60 -0.63
CA GLY A 188 -10.35 1.97 0.18
C GLY A 188 -10.10 1.86 1.68
N ILE A 189 -10.85 2.66 2.43
CA ILE A 189 -10.88 2.70 3.90
C ILE A 189 -12.25 2.24 4.38
N SER A 190 -12.28 1.40 5.41
CA SER A 190 -13.51 0.90 6.00
C SER A 190 -14.19 1.93 6.90
N GLU A 191 -15.51 1.84 7.04
CA GLU A 191 -16.29 2.83 7.80
C GLU A 191 -15.80 3.03 9.26
N PRO A 192 -15.41 1.99 10.03
CA PRO A 192 -14.88 2.19 11.39
C PRO A 192 -13.58 3.00 11.47
N GLU A 193 -12.83 3.10 10.37
CA GLU A 193 -11.59 3.87 10.35
C GLU A 193 -11.82 5.38 10.25
N PHE A 194 -13.04 5.80 9.90
CA PHE A 194 -13.44 7.22 9.88
C PHE A 194 -13.85 7.76 11.25
N GLU A 195 -13.79 6.95 12.30
CA GLU A 195 -13.97 7.45 13.66
C GLU A 195 -12.78 8.35 14.03
N PRO A 196 -13.03 9.60 14.46
CA PRO A 196 -11.96 10.51 14.87
C PRO A 196 -11.12 9.95 16.03
N ILE A 197 -9.83 10.28 16.04
CA ILE A 197 -8.93 9.92 17.13
C ILE A 197 -9.13 10.87 18.31
N ASP A 198 -9.18 10.29 19.51
CA ASP A 198 -9.07 11.01 20.79
C ASP A 198 -7.59 11.25 21.13
N HIS A 199 -7.20 12.51 21.30
CA HIS A 199 -5.85 12.92 21.67
C HIS A 199 -5.73 13.33 23.15
N SER A 200 -6.72 13.06 23.98
CA SER A 200 -6.73 13.46 25.41
C SER A 200 -5.55 12.89 26.21
N GLN A 201 -4.97 11.79 25.75
CA GLN A 201 -3.83 11.11 26.35
C GLN A 201 -2.55 11.20 25.49
N ALA A 202 -2.52 12.09 24.50
CA ALA A 202 -1.36 12.25 23.64
C ALA A 202 -0.15 12.76 24.42
N GLY A 203 0.93 11.99 24.42
CA GLY A 203 2.19 12.31 25.10
C GLY A 203 3.29 12.78 24.15
N PHE A 204 3.02 12.81 22.83
CA PHE A 204 3.96 13.23 21.79
C PHE A 204 3.34 14.33 20.94
N ASP A 205 4.20 15.20 20.39
CA ASP A 205 3.79 16.22 19.43
C ASP A 205 3.61 15.61 18.04
N LEU A 206 4.54 14.72 17.68
CA LEU A 206 4.65 14.13 16.35
C LEU A 206 4.66 12.60 16.42
N VAL A 207 4.07 11.94 15.42
CA VAL A 207 4.23 10.51 15.18
C VAL A 207 4.59 10.23 13.73
N TYR A 208 5.50 9.29 13.54
CA TYR A 208 5.76 8.59 12.30
C TYR A 208 5.38 7.12 12.45
N LEU A 209 4.71 6.55 11.45
CA LEU A 209 4.44 5.11 11.41
C LEU A 209 4.76 4.56 10.02
N GLY A 210 5.65 3.55 9.97
CA GLY A 210 6.02 2.90 8.72
C GLY A 210 7.33 2.13 8.79
N GLU A 211 7.73 1.57 7.66
CA GLU A 211 9.02 0.89 7.53
C GLU A 211 10.17 1.90 7.69
N LEU A 212 11.17 1.56 8.51
CA LEU A 212 12.35 2.41 8.74
C LEU A 212 13.37 2.19 7.62
N ARG A 213 13.18 2.91 6.51
CA ARG A 213 14.05 2.86 5.33
C ARG A 213 14.14 4.21 4.61
N SER A 214 15.20 4.41 3.86
CA SER A 214 15.53 5.67 3.15
C SER A 214 14.39 6.24 2.31
N ALA A 215 13.62 5.39 1.59
CA ALA A 215 12.48 5.86 0.79
C ALA A 215 11.37 6.55 1.61
N LYS A 216 11.38 6.41 2.94
CA LYS A 216 10.41 7.01 3.86
C LYS A 216 10.85 8.36 4.44
N GLY A 217 12.08 8.81 4.17
CA GLY A 217 12.54 10.16 4.50
C GLY A 217 12.66 10.49 6.00
N ILE A 218 12.85 9.47 6.85
CA ILE A 218 12.93 9.65 8.30
C ILE A 218 14.18 10.43 8.69
N ASP A 219 15.26 10.27 7.95
CA ASP A 219 16.48 11.07 8.06
C ASP A 219 16.19 12.57 7.83
N THR A 220 15.37 12.92 6.83
CA THR A 220 14.90 14.30 6.61
C THR A 220 14.09 14.81 7.81
N LEU A 221 13.29 13.96 8.46
CA LEU A 221 12.54 14.33 9.66
C LEU A 221 13.48 14.58 10.85
N ILE A 222 14.50 13.74 11.04
CA ILE A 222 15.50 13.93 12.10
C ILE A 222 16.30 15.24 11.89
N GLU A 223 16.68 15.55 10.64
CA GLU A 223 17.32 16.83 10.31
C GLU A 223 16.38 18.02 10.60
N ALA A 224 15.09 17.89 10.28
CA ALA A 224 14.11 18.94 10.58
C ALA A 224 13.98 19.20 12.08
N LEU A 225 14.01 18.14 12.92
CA LEU A 225 14.02 18.30 14.39
C LEU A 225 15.28 19.02 14.89
N ALA A 226 16.44 18.71 14.31
CA ALA A 226 17.69 19.40 14.65
C ALA A 226 17.65 20.89 14.29
N LEU A 227 17.08 21.22 13.13
CA LEU A 227 16.86 22.62 12.73
C LEU A 227 15.90 23.35 13.66
N LEU A 228 14.76 22.74 14.02
CA LEU A 228 13.81 23.32 14.98
C LEU A 228 14.48 23.64 16.32
N LYS A 229 15.30 22.70 16.81
CA LYS A 229 16.03 22.89 18.06
C LYS A 229 17.06 24.03 17.98
N SER A 230 17.90 24.04 16.93
CA SER A 230 19.01 24.97 16.82
C SER A 230 18.59 26.38 16.39
N ARG A 231 17.61 26.49 15.51
CA ARG A 231 17.14 27.76 14.92
C ARG A 231 16.04 28.42 15.77
N ASP A 232 15.07 27.60 16.22
CA ASP A 232 13.82 28.08 16.81
C ASP A 232 13.72 27.80 18.32
N GLY A 233 14.65 27.01 18.88
CA GLY A 233 14.60 26.58 20.28
C GLY A 233 13.44 25.59 20.56
N LEU A 234 12.77 25.06 19.50
CA LEU A 234 11.66 24.13 19.62
C LEU A 234 12.16 22.70 19.72
N THR A 235 11.62 21.94 20.65
CA THR A 235 12.01 20.55 20.93
C THR A 235 10.81 19.62 20.91
N PRO A 236 10.06 19.49 19.78
CA PRO A 236 8.90 18.62 19.72
C PRO A 236 9.30 17.16 19.93
N ARG A 237 8.47 16.42 20.69
CA ARG A 237 8.66 15.00 20.95
C ARG A 237 8.12 14.16 19.79
N LEU A 238 8.96 13.29 19.23
CA LEU A 238 8.64 12.42 18.12
C LEU A 238 8.56 10.96 18.54
N LEU A 239 7.44 10.32 18.22
CA LEU A 239 7.26 8.87 18.31
C LEU A 239 7.47 8.24 16.92
N LEU A 240 8.43 7.31 16.81
CA LEU A 240 8.76 6.58 15.60
C LEU A 240 8.32 5.12 15.77
N ILE A 241 7.27 4.69 15.05
CA ILE A 241 6.72 3.35 15.16
C ILE A 241 7.01 2.58 13.88
N GLY A 242 7.78 1.51 14.01
CA GLY A 242 8.13 0.67 12.87
C GLY A 242 9.40 -0.12 13.07
N SER A 243 9.81 -0.80 12.02
CA SER A 243 11.10 -1.48 11.91
C SER A 243 11.60 -1.42 10.47
N GLY A 244 12.88 -1.61 10.25
CA GLY A 244 13.43 -1.58 8.90
C GLY A 244 14.94 -1.66 8.87
N PRO A 245 15.55 -1.78 7.68
CA PRO A 245 16.98 -1.97 7.53
C PRO A 245 17.81 -0.78 8.06
N ASP A 246 17.24 0.43 8.07
CA ASP A 246 17.96 1.65 8.41
C ASP A 246 17.77 2.05 9.89
N GLU A 247 17.09 1.23 10.71
CA GLU A 247 16.77 1.57 12.09
C GLU A 247 18.00 1.95 12.93
N ALA A 248 19.08 1.16 12.83
CA ALA A 248 20.30 1.41 13.59
C ALA A 248 20.95 2.74 13.20
N GLU A 249 21.00 3.05 11.90
CA GLU A 249 21.53 4.29 11.36
C GLU A 249 20.68 5.50 11.80
N LEU A 250 19.37 5.38 11.75
CA LEU A 250 18.45 6.44 12.18
C LEU A 250 18.59 6.74 13.69
N ARG A 251 18.74 5.69 14.53
CA ARG A 251 19.00 5.88 15.96
C ARG A 251 20.34 6.61 16.21
N GLN A 252 21.40 6.22 15.51
CA GLN A 252 22.68 6.90 15.61
C GLN A 252 22.57 8.35 15.14
N MET A 253 21.86 8.60 14.05
CA MET A 253 21.63 9.95 13.54
C MET A 253 20.93 10.87 14.56
N THR A 254 19.99 10.36 15.37
CA THR A 254 19.37 11.18 16.43
C THR A 254 20.40 11.63 17.49
N VAL A 255 21.38 10.79 17.79
CA VAL A 255 22.49 11.11 18.72
C VAL A 255 23.40 12.17 18.09
N ASP A 256 23.84 11.95 16.86
CA ASP A 256 24.77 12.84 16.14
C ASP A 256 24.19 14.23 15.92
N ARG A 257 22.87 14.34 15.74
CA ARG A 257 22.12 15.60 15.59
C ARG A 257 21.68 16.20 16.94
N GLY A 258 21.94 15.54 18.05
CA GLY A 258 21.62 16.03 19.39
C GLY A 258 20.11 16.07 19.69
N VAL A 259 19.30 15.24 19.03
CA VAL A 259 17.83 15.17 19.19
C VAL A 259 17.35 13.84 19.80
N ALA A 260 18.26 12.99 20.26
CA ALA A 260 17.91 11.65 20.79
C ALA A 260 16.89 11.71 21.95
N ALA A 261 16.96 12.72 22.81
CA ALA A 261 16.03 12.90 23.93
C ALA A 261 14.59 13.22 23.49
N GLN A 262 14.39 13.68 22.24
CA GLN A 262 13.08 13.99 21.67
C GLN A 262 12.47 12.79 20.94
N CYS A 263 13.25 11.75 20.59
CA CYS A 263 12.87 10.66 19.72
C CYS A 263 12.67 9.35 20.52
N VAL A 264 11.48 8.77 20.39
CA VAL A 264 11.19 7.44 20.96
C VAL A 264 10.89 6.49 19.81
N PHE A 265 11.55 5.33 19.79
CA PHE A 265 11.34 4.28 18.79
C PHE A 265 10.58 3.12 19.40
N GLU A 266 9.46 2.76 18.79
CA GLU A 266 8.63 1.60 19.16
C GLU A 266 8.55 0.58 18.02
N PRO A 267 8.34 -0.70 18.33
CA PRO A 267 8.12 -1.73 17.31
C PRO A 267 6.82 -1.48 16.53
N PRO A 268 6.62 -2.13 15.36
CA PRO A 268 5.40 -2.02 14.58
C PRO A 268 4.14 -2.32 15.42
N GLY A 269 3.13 -1.47 15.29
CA GLY A 269 1.89 -1.55 16.05
C GLY A 269 0.67 -1.08 15.26
N PRO A 270 -0.55 -1.16 15.85
CA PRO A 270 -1.78 -0.68 15.22
C PRO A 270 -1.75 0.84 15.02
N ILE A 271 -2.16 1.30 13.83
CA ILE A 271 -2.10 2.73 13.49
C ILE A 271 -2.98 3.58 14.41
N ARG A 272 -4.19 3.16 14.76
CA ARG A 272 -5.09 3.95 15.62
C ARG A 272 -4.48 4.20 17.01
N ARG A 273 -3.72 3.21 17.57
CA ARG A 273 -2.94 3.39 18.77
C ARG A 273 -1.81 4.42 18.55
N ALA A 274 -1.10 4.35 17.44
CA ALA A 274 -0.05 5.30 17.11
C ALA A 274 -0.58 6.73 17.02
N LEU A 275 -1.69 6.92 16.32
CA LEU A 275 -2.34 8.22 16.14
C LEU A 275 -2.84 8.81 17.46
N SER A 276 -3.38 8.01 18.39
CA SER A 276 -3.85 8.52 19.69
C SER A 276 -2.74 8.99 20.63
N GLN A 277 -1.50 8.57 20.38
CA GLN A 277 -0.34 8.94 21.20
C GLN A 277 0.28 10.31 20.83
N ALA A 278 -0.10 10.91 19.67
CA ALA A 278 0.51 12.14 19.18
C ALA A 278 -0.49 13.08 18.51
N HIS A 279 -0.17 14.37 18.55
CA HIS A 279 -1.04 15.43 18.01
C HIS A 279 -1.01 15.54 16.48
N VAL A 280 0.14 15.23 15.85
CA VAL A 280 0.36 15.41 14.40
C VAL A 280 1.08 14.19 13.85
N MET A 281 0.59 13.64 12.74
CA MET A 281 1.34 12.63 12.01
C MET A 281 2.21 13.26 10.93
N VAL A 282 3.45 12.75 10.76
CA VAL A 282 4.37 13.22 9.73
C VAL A 282 4.71 12.07 8.78
N VAL A 283 4.54 12.31 7.48
CA VAL A 283 4.85 11.35 6.40
C VAL A 283 5.84 12.01 5.43
N PRO A 284 7.16 12.00 5.74
CA PRO A 284 8.19 12.71 4.99
C PRO A 284 8.72 11.90 3.79
N SER A 285 7.90 11.01 3.25
CA SER A 285 8.29 10.03 2.24
C SER A 285 8.88 10.66 0.98
N ARG A 286 9.81 9.92 0.34
CA ARG A 286 10.42 10.23 -0.96
C ARG A 286 9.74 9.53 -2.12
N ALA A 287 9.07 8.42 -1.83
CA ALA A 287 8.35 7.64 -2.83
C ALA A 287 7.20 6.88 -2.20
N GLU A 288 6.02 6.99 -2.81
CA GLU A 288 4.80 6.27 -2.43
C GLU A 288 4.04 5.86 -3.69
N SER A 289 3.19 4.84 -3.57
CA SER A 289 2.18 4.54 -4.59
C SER A 289 0.86 5.24 -4.24
N LEU A 290 0.03 4.60 -3.42
CA LEU A 290 -1.13 5.20 -2.76
C LEU A 290 -1.13 4.70 -1.30
N PRO A 291 -0.46 5.43 -0.38
CA PRO A 291 -0.13 4.90 0.94
C PRO A 291 -1.34 4.80 1.87
N TYR A 292 -1.62 3.60 2.36
CA TYR A 292 -2.67 3.37 3.36
C TYR A 292 -2.49 4.22 4.62
N VAL A 293 -1.26 4.39 5.09
CA VAL A 293 -0.97 5.16 6.31
C VAL A 293 -1.45 6.61 6.22
N VAL A 294 -1.40 7.21 5.02
CA VAL A 294 -1.95 8.56 4.77
C VAL A 294 -3.48 8.54 4.72
N LEU A 295 -4.05 7.53 4.05
CA LEU A 295 -5.51 7.33 4.01
C LEU A 295 -6.08 7.12 5.43
N GLU A 296 -5.44 6.25 6.22
CA GLU A 296 -5.85 5.93 7.60
C GLU A 296 -5.77 7.15 8.52
N ALA A 297 -4.68 7.92 8.44
CA ALA A 297 -4.54 9.14 9.22
C ALA A 297 -5.55 10.21 8.80
N ALA A 298 -5.72 10.42 7.50
CA ALA A 298 -6.69 11.38 6.99
C ALA A 298 -8.14 10.97 7.35
N ALA A 299 -8.50 9.68 7.19
CA ALA A 299 -9.82 9.16 7.57
C ALA A 299 -10.13 9.37 9.06
N ALA A 300 -9.14 9.17 9.93
CA ALA A 300 -9.24 9.37 11.38
C ALA A 300 -9.24 10.85 11.80
N ALA A 301 -9.28 11.78 10.86
CA ALA A 301 -9.16 13.22 11.07
C ALA A 301 -7.92 13.59 11.92
N GLN A 302 -6.78 12.91 11.67
CA GLN A 302 -5.49 13.21 12.27
C GLN A 302 -4.87 14.42 11.56
N PRO A 303 -4.42 15.47 12.27
CA PRO A 303 -3.56 16.48 11.69
C PRO A 303 -2.34 15.84 11.04
N LEU A 304 -2.07 16.17 9.77
CA LEU A 304 -1.14 15.44 8.93
C LEU A 304 -0.22 16.38 8.14
N ILE A 305 1.09 16.16 8.23
CA ILE A 305 2.11 16.77 7.38
C ILE A 305 2.62 15.69 6.44
N ALA A 306 2.47 15.87 5.13
CA ALA A 306 2.90 14.90 4.14
C ALA A 306 3.60 15.57 2.95
N THR A 307 4.50 14.82 2.32
CA THR A 307 5.22 15.24 1.11
C THR A 307 4.39 15.05 -0.16
N ASP A 308 4.61 15.90 -1.17
CA ASP A 308 4.00 15.79 -2.50
C ASP A 308 4.73 14.73 -3.34
N VAL A 309 4.52 13.46 -3.00
CA VAL A 309 5.11 12.33 -3.72
C VAL A 309 4.08 11.24 -4.00
N GLY A 310 4.23 10.61 -5.15
CA GLY A 310 3.38 9.48 -5.49
C GLY A 310 1.90 9.83 -5.60
N GLY A 311 1.06 8.94 -5.14
CA GLY A 311 -0.39 9.11 -5.07
C GLY A 311 -0.88 9.89 -3.85
N ILE A 312 0.01 10.45 -3.01
CA ILE A 312 -0.42 11.27 -1.85
C ILE A 312 -1.26 12.46 -2.33
N LYS A 313 -0.87 13.08 -3.45
CA LYS A 313 -1.64 14.16 -4.05
C LYS A 313 -3.07 13.77 -4.43
N GLU A 314 -3.28 12.51 -4.84
CA GLU A 314 -4.61 11.99 -5.15
C GLU A 314 -5.46 11.85 -3.87
N ILE A 315 -4.83 11.46 -2.74
CA ILE A 315 -5.51 11.37 -1.44
C ILE A 315 -5.96 12.76 -0.97
N TYR A 316 -5.13 13.78 -1.16
CA TYR A 316 -5.46 15.16 -0.78
C TYR A 316 -6.47 15.81 -1.75
N GLY A 317 -6.47 15.38 -3.02
CA GLY A 317 -7.29 15.99 -4.06
C GLY A 317 -6.93 17.44 -4.35
N PRO A 318 -7.56 18.07 -5.37
CA PRO A 318 -7.20 19.43 -5.79
C PRO A 318 -7.38 20.49 -4.70
N ARG A 319 -8.37 20.31 -3.83
CA ARG A 319 -8.71 21.27 -2.77
C ARG A 319 -7.66 21.35 -1.66
N HIS A 320 -7.01 20.23 -1.33
CA HIS A 320 -6.10 20.11 -0.19
C HIS A 320 -4.63 19.96 -0.59
N SER A 321 -4.32 19.71 -1.85
CA SER A 321 -2.96 19.44 -2.33
C SER A 321 -1.96 20.58 -2.09
N HIS A 322 -2.44 21.81 -1.91
CA HIS A 322 -1.61 22.97 -1.53
C HIS A 322 -0.97 22.85 -0.13
N ARG A 323 -1.42 21.89 0.69
CA ARG A 323 -0.88 21.59 2.03
C ARG A 323 0.31 20.63 1.98
N LEU A 324 0.54 19.99 0.84
CA LEU A 324 1.66 19.08 0.65
C LEU A 324 2.97 19.87 0.55
N ILE A 325 4.04 19.27 1.08
CA ILE A 325 5.37 19.88 1.09
C ILE A 325 6.34 19.15 0.17
N ALA A 326 7.42 19.83 -0.22
CA ALA A 326 8.50 19.23 -0.98
C ALA A 326 9.19 18.11 -0.18
N ALA A 327 9.51 17.01 -0.87
CA ALA A 327 10.31 15.92 -0.28
C ALA A 327 11.80 16.28 -0.26
N ASN A 328 12.56 15.62 0.62
CA ASN A 328 14.01 15.81 0.79
C ASN A 328 14.46 17.22 1.20
N ASP A 329 13.60 17.98 1.81
CA ASP A 329 13.90 19.33 2.28
C ASP A 329 13.61 19.45 3.79
N PRO A 330 14.64 19.33 4.63
CA PRO A 330 14.47 19.42 6.09
C PRO A 330 14.07 20.83 6.56
N VAL A 331 14.37 21.89 5.80
CA VAL A 331 13.97 23.26 6.14
C VAL A 331 12.47 23.43 5.95
N VAL A 332 11.97 23.04 4.78
CA VAL A 332 10.53 23.08 4.48
C VAL A 332 9.73 22.23 5.46
N LEU A 333 10.26 21.05 5.82
CA LEU A 333 9.62 20.16 6.81
C LEU A 333 9.63 20.77 8.22
N ALA A 334 10.75 21.40 8.65
CA ALA A 334 10.84 22.09 9.94
C ALA A 334 9.82 23.24 10.00
N ASP A 335 9.74 24.05 8.96
CA ASP A 335 8.79 25.17 8.89
C ASP A 335 7.33 24.67 8.92
N ALA A 336 7.03 23.56 8.24
CA ALA A 336 5.70 22.95 8.28
C ALA A 336 5.35 22.44 9.69
N ILE A 337 6.30 21.77 10.37
CA ILE A 337 6.11 21.32 11.75
C ILE A 337 5.89 22.52 12.69
N ALA A 338 6.73 23.54 12.61
CA ALA A 338 6.62 24.73 13.47
C ALA A 338 5.26 25.42 13.29
N ARG A 339 4.83 25.67 12.04
CA ARG A 339 3.52 26.27 11.75
C ARG A 339 2.37 25.42 12.28
N THR A 340 2.43 24.09 12.03
CA THR A 340 1.36 23.18 12.46
C THR A 340 1.26 23.13 13.98
N LEU A 341 2.37 23.08 14.72
CA LEU A 341 2.34 23.03 16.18
C LEU A 341 1.94 24.37 16.80
N ALA A 342 2.26 25.50 16.16
CA ALA A 342 1.85 26.83 16.62
C ALA A 342 0.36 27.13 16.37
N ALA A 343 -0.27 26.46 15.39
CA ALA A 343 -1.68 26.68 15.09
C ALA A 343 -2.59 26.17 16.24
N PRO A 344 -3.69 26.87 16.54
CA PRO A 344 -4.66 26.44 17.55
C PRO A 344 -5.17 25.01 17.28
N TYR A 345 -5.37 24.24 18.33
CA TYR A 345 -5.85 22.84 18.20
C TYR A 345 -7.15 22.76 17.40
N ALA A 346 -8.10 23.68 17.63
CA ALA A 346 -9.37 23.71 16.91
C ALA A 346 -9.20 23.90 15.39
N GLU A 347 -8.24 24.74 14.97
CA GLU A 347 -7.93 24.98 13.56
C GLU A 347 -7.34 23.72 12.90
N ARG A 348 -6.34 23.11 13.54
CA ARG A 348 -5.75 21.84 13.07
C ARG A 348 -6.80 20.73 12.93
N ARG A 349 -7.72 20.65 13.88
CA ARG A 349 -8.82 19.66 13.86
C ARG A 349 -9.83 19.94 12.75
N ALA A 350 -10.18 21.20 12.52
CA ALA A 350 -11.09 21.58 11.44
C ALA A 350 -10.51 21.21 10.07
N GLU A 351 -9.23 21.51 9.85
CA GLU A 351 -8.51 21.13 8.62
C GLU A 351 -8.43 19.63 8.40
N ALA A 352 -8.13 18.87 9.46
CA ALA A 352 -8.07 17.41 9.40
C ALA A 352 -9.46 16.80 9.14
N THR A 353 -10.52 17.37 9.73
CA THR A 353 -11.92 16.95 9.49
C THR A 353 -12.35 17.22 8.06
N ASP A 354 -11.95 18.34 7.46
CA ASP A 354 -12.25 18.67 6.06
C ASP A 354 -11.55 17.66 5.09
N LEU A 355 -10.30 17.28 5.38
CA LEU A 355 -9.61 16.23 4.63
C LEU A 355 -10.26 14.85 4.83
N ALA A 356 -10.69 14.52 6.05
CA ALA A 356 -11.40 13.27 6.34
C ALA A 356 -12.71 13.15 5.55
N ALA A 357 -13.46 14.26 5.43
CA ALA A 357 -14.68 14.30 4.63
C ALA A 357 -14.39 14.04 3.13
N HIS A 358 -13.30 14.61 2.60
CA HIS A 358 -12.85 14.34 1.23
C HIS A 358 -12.48 12.87 1.03
N VAL A 359 -11.70 12.28 1.96
CA VAL A 359 -11.31 10.87 1.90
C VAL A 359 -12.52 9.96 2.02
N ARG A 360 -13.50 10.27 2.87
CA ARG A 360 -14.75 9.51 2.99
C ARG A 360 -15.54 9.47 1.69
N GLN A 361 -15.54 10.55 0.91
CA GLN A 361 -16.27 10.60 -0.36
C GLN A 361 -15.59 9.79 -1.48
N ASN A 362 -14.26 9.67 -1.46
CA ASN A 362 -13.51 9.19 -2.62
C ASN A 362 -12.78 7.85 -2.40
N PHE A 363 -12.58 7.42 -1.15
CA PHE A 363 -11.74 6.27 -0.81
C PHE A 363 -12.47 5.25 0.08
N GLN A 364 -13.67 4.86 -0.31
CA GLN A 364 -14.43 3.86 0.43
C GLN A 364 -14.04 2.44 0.06
N LEU A 365 -13.92 1.56 1.07
CA LEU A 365 -13.59 0.16 0.89
C LEU A 365 -14.57 -0.56 -0.05
N ASP A 366 -15.86 -0.32 0.11
CA ASP A 366 -16.89 -0.94 -0.73
C ASP A 366 -16.75 -0.55 -2.20
N ALA A 367 -16.44 0.73 -2.48
CA ALA A 367 -16.19 1.19 -3.84
C ALA A 367 -14.95 0.53 -4.46
N MET A 368 -13.87 0.33 -3.68
CA MET A 368 -12.70 -0.43 -4.12
C MET A 368 -13.06 -1.88 -4.46
N VAL A 369 -13.76 -2.57 -3.58
CA VAL A 369 -14.13 -3.98 -3.77
C VAL A 369 -15.03 -4.14 -4.99
N ASP A 370 -16.06 -3.30 -5.12
CA ASP A 370 -17.01 -3.34 -6.24
C ASP A 370 -16.33 -3.00 -7.57
N GLY A 371 -15.43 -2.02 -7.58
CA GLY A 371 -14.63 -1.65 -8.74
C GLY A 371 -13.75 -2.80 -9.24
N VAL A 372 -13.09 -3.52 -8.32
CA VAL A 372 -12.28 -4.70 -8.63
C VAL A 372 -13.15 -5.86 -9.16
N ILE A 373 -14.31 -6.13 -8.54
CA ILE A 373 -15.22 -7.18 -9.00
C ILE A 373 -15.76 -6.86 -10.40
N ALA A 374 -16.12 -5.60 -10.66
CA ALA A 374 -16.57 -5.17 -11.98
C ALA A 374 -15.46 -5.36 -13.06
N ALA A 375 -14.22 -5.03 -12.72
CA ALA A 375 -13.07 -5.28 -13.59
C ALA A 375 -12.85 -6.78 -13.86
N TYR A 376 -12.99 -7.64 -12.85
CA TYR A 376 -12.92 -9.09 -13.03
C TYR A 376 -14.00 -9.63 -13.98
N ARG A 377 -15.22 -9.15 -13.88
CA ARG A 377 -16.31 -9.58 -14.75
C ARG A 377 -16.05 -9.23 -16.21
N VAL A 378 -15.52 -8.05 -16.48
CA VAL A 378 -15.10 -7.65 -17.84
C VAL A 378 -14.02 -8.58 -18.36
N ALA A 379 -12.94 -8.80 -17.58
CA ALA A 379 -11.84 -9.67 -17.98
C ALA A 379 -12.27 -11.12 -18.20
N PHE A 380 -13.18 -11.64 -17.37
CA PHE A 380 -13.65 -13.03 -17.44
C PHE A 380 -14.60 -13.26 -18.62
N ALA A 381 -15.49 -12.30 -18.90
CA ALA A 381 -16.42 -12.37 -20.03
C ALA A 381 -15.70 -12.43 -21.40
N ALA A 382 -14.49 -11.90 -21.49
CA ALA A 382 -13.65 -11.99 -22.69
C ALA A 382 -12.97 -13.36 -22.88
N ARG A 383 -13.16 -14.33 -21.94
CA ARG A 383 -12.58 -15.66 -22.01
C ARG A 383 -13.56 -16.68 -22.60
N PRO A 384 -13.07 -17.78 -23.25
CA PRO A 384 -13.91 -18.85 -23.73
C PRO A 384 -14.81 -19.41 -22.62
N SER A 385 -16.09 -19.58 -22.90
CA SER A 385 -17.06 -20.19 -21.98
C SER A 385 -16.66 -21.62 -21.60
N ARG A 386 -17.10 -22.05 -20.42
CA ARG A 386 -16.92 -23.45 -19.95
C ARG A 386 -17.69 -24.43 -20.81
#